data_d1d12b73e2ff7600cc74a522ad49133d
#
_entry.id   d1d12b73e2ff7600cc74a522ad49133d
#
_cell.length_a   1.000
_cell.length_b   1.000
_cell.length_c   1.000
_cell.angle_alpha   90.00
_cell.angle_beta   90.00
_cell.angle_gamma   90.00
#
_symmetry.space_group_name_H-M   'P 1'
#
loop_
_entity.id
_entity.type
_entity.pdbx_description
1 polymer ?
#
loop_
_entity_poly.entity_id
_entity_poly.type
_entity_poly.pdbx_seq_one_letter_code
_entity_poly.pdbx_strand_id
1 'polypeptide(L)'
;METKRIKCPSCGVLLDVRNSQNEAVKVITCPQCKTQLRVMFSQQHAATPQSSGETQYVGNSNGETQYVNRDNGETRYVGHFSSPSQSDDTILADKKEVTPGYLLYGGQKYPLGFGNNVIGRKATTSQATVQIATDDRYMSRQHLAIQVIKASTDKVRVVVSNYHNKNASYVNGQLLNEGDQLVLSEGSIIKMGNTTVVYHQK
;
A
#
# COMPACT_ATOMS: atom_id res chain seq x y z
N MET A 1 29.63 11.59 -3.38
CA MET A 1 29.43 10.21 -3.86
C MET A 1 28.64 9.47 -2.80
N GLU A 2 27.44 9.01 -3.14
CA GLU A 2 26.58 8.25 -2.22
C GLU A 2 26.85 6.75 -2.39
N THR A 3 27.03 6.03 -1.28
CA THR A 3 27.18 4.58 -1.28
C THR A 3 26.02 3.97 -0.50
N LYS A 4 25.30 3.05 -1.13
CA LYS A 4 24.16 2.36 -0.51
C LYS A 4 24.47 0.88 -0.37
N ARG A 5 24.35 0.36 0.85
CA ARG A 5 24.44 -1.08 1.10
C ARG A 5 23.09 -1.73 0.92
N ILE A 6 23.02 -2.75 0.06
CA ILE A 6 21.78 -3.50 -0.24
C ILE A 6 22.03 -4.99 -0.10
N LYS A 7 20.98 -5.74 0.21
CA LYS A 7 21.00 -7.19 0.21
C LYS A 7 20.36 -7.71 -1.09
N CYS A 8 21.02 -8.60 -1.78
CA CYS A 8 20.45 -9.22 -2.98
C CYS A 8 19.22 -10.06 -2.60
N PRO A 9 18.04 -9.81 -3.18
CA PRO A 9 16.82 -10.55 -2.84
C PRO A 9 16.86 -12.01 -3.28
N SER A 10 17.72 -12.34 -4.25
CA SER A 10 17.81 -13.69 -4.83
C SER A 10 18.76 -14.63 -4.07
N CYS A 11 19.92 -14.10 -3.60
CA CYS A 11 20.95 -14.95 -2.95
C CYS A 11 21.40 -14.44 -1.58
N GLY A 12 20.84 -13.31 -1.11
CA GLY A 12 21.12 -12.76 0.23
C GLY A 12 22.47 -12.07 0.40
N VAL A 13 23.34 -12.02 -0.62
CA VAL A 13 24.65 -11.37 -0.52
C VAL A 13 24.49 -9.87 -0.31
N LEU A 14 25.35 -9.29 0.52
CA LEU A 14 25.43 -7.84 0.74
C LEU A 14 26.28 -7.19 -0.36
N LEU A 15 25.76 -6.13 -0.95
CA LEU A 15 26.40 -5.38 -2.04
C LEU A 15 26.49 -3.92 -1.66
N ASP A 16 27.69 -3.33 -1.80
CA ASP A 16 27.91 -1.89 -1.65
C ASP A 16 27.83 -1.22 -3.03
N VAL A 17 26.77 -0.48 -3.28
CA VAL A 17 26.52 0.17 -4.56
C VAL A 17 26.89 1.64 -4.49
N ARG A 18 27.90 2.05 -5.27
CA ARG A 18 28.34 3.44 -5.36
C ARG A 18 27.59 4.16 -6.47
N ASN A 19 27.04 5.32 -6.15
CA ASN A 19 26.44 6.24 -7.10
C ASN A 19 27.45 7.33 -7.47
N SER A 20 28.21 7.13 -8.53
CA SER A 20 29.21 8.09 -9.02
C SER A 20 28.63 9.12 -9.98
N GLN A 21 27.51 8.82 -10.61
CA GLN A 21 26.87 9.67 -11.63
C GLN A 21 25.61 10.40 -11.12
N ASN A 22 25.35 10.32 -9.83
CA ASN A 22 24.19 10.95 -9.17
C ASN A 22 22.83 10.54 -9.82
N GLU A 23 22.73 9.30 -10.27
CA GLU A 23 21.54 8.74 -10.89
C GLU A 23 20.47 8.48 -9.82
N ALA A 24 19.20 8.78 -10.15
CA ALA A 24 18.08 8.45 -9.26
C ALA A 24 17.87 6.94 -9.13
N VAL A 25 18.20 6.18 -10.19
CA VAL A 25 18.08 4.73 -10.24
C VAL A 25 19.30 4.13 -10.91
N LYS A 26 19.99 3.23 -10.24
CA LYS A 26 21.11 2.48 -10.80
C LYS A 26 20.77 1.02 -10.95
N VAL A 27 21.03 0.47 -12.14
CA VAL A 27 20.87 -0.96 -12.40
C VAL A 27 22.21 -1.64 -12.22
N ILE A 28 22.26 -2.66 -11.36
CA ILE A 28 23.46 -3.47 -11.12
C ILE A 28 23.14 -4.96 -11.28
N THR A 29 24.14 -5.75 -11.60
CA THR A 29 24.03 -7.21 -11.65
C THR A 29 24.72 -7.81 -10.43
N CYS A 30 24.01 -8.65 -9.69
CA CYS A 30 24.58 -9.36 -8.54
C CYS A 30 25.73 -10.27 -9.00
N PRO A 31 26.93 -10.12 -8.45
CA PRO A 31 28.09 -10.94 -8.87
C PRO A 31 27.92 -12.42 -8.55
N GLN A 32 27.13 -12.76 -7.54
CA GLN A 32 26.96 -14.13 -7.08
C GLN A 32 25.87 -14.89 -7.84
N CYS A 33 24.68 -14.31 -8.04
CA CYS A 33 23.55 -14.99 -8.68
C CYS A 33 23.15 -14.39 -10.05
N LYS A 34 23.87 -13.38 -10.52
CA LYS A 34 23.65 -12.68 -11.80
C LYS A 34 22.28 -12.03 -11.97
N THR A 35 21.51 -11.93 -10.88
CA THR A 35 20.22 -11.22 -10.90
C THR A 35 20.41 -9.72 -11.06
N GLN A 36 19.64 -9.09 -11.96
CA GLN A 36 19.62 -7.64 -12.10
C GLN A 36 18.83 -6.98 -10.98
N LEU A 37 19.43 -5.97 -10.35
CA LEU A 37 18.87 -5.23 -9.24
C LEU A 37 18.76 -3.75 -9.62
N ARG A 38 17.63 -3.12 -9.28
CA ARG A 38 17.44 -1.67 -9.41
C ARG A 38 17.59 -1.03 -8.03
N VAL A 39 18.59 -0.17 -7.90
CA VAL A 39 18.88 0.55 -6.66
C VAL A 39 18.44 1.99 -6.82
N MET A 40 17.53 2.44 -5.97
CA MET A 40 17.07 3.84 -5.96
C MET A 40 17.95 4.64 -4.98
N PHE A 41 18.43 5.78 -5.42
CA PHE A 41 19.15 6.76 -4.60
C PHE A 41 18.25 7.98 -4.39
N SER A 42 18.29 8.55 -3.18
CA SER A 42 17.57 9.79 -2.88
C SER A 42 18.29 10.94 -3.58
N GLN A 43 17.68 11.53 -4.59
CA GLN A 43 18.14 12.82 -5.10
C GLN A 43 17.82 13.88 -4.05
N GLN A 44 18.83 14.41 -3.40
CA GLN A 44 18.68 15.68 -2.72
C GLN A 44 18.46 16.74 -3.80
N HIS A 45 17.22 17.13 -4.01
CA HIS A 45 16.92 18.34 -4.78
C HIS A 45 17.56 19.51 -4.05
N ALA A 46 18.61 20.10 -4.64
CA ALA A 46 19.05 21.43 -4.28
C ALA A 46 17.83 22.34 -4.42
N ALA A 47 17.41 22.93 -3.30
CA ALA A 47 16.29 23.85 -3.26
C ALA A 47 16.61 25.03 -4.17
N THR A 48 15.90 25.13 -5.28
CA THR A 48 15.76 26.36 -6.02
C THR A 48 14.82 27.26 -5.19
N PRO A 49 15.17 28.51 -4.87
CA PRO A 49 14.27 29.38 -4.12
C PRO A 49 13.09 29.75 -5.01
N GLN A 50 11.96 29.12 -4.79
CA GLN A 50 10.70 29.58 -5.32
C GLN A 50 10.16 30.69 -4.43
N SER A 51 9.83 31.80 -5.08
CA SER A 51 9.23 32.97 -4.51
C SER A 51 8.01 32.64 -3.66
N SER A 52 8.01 33.22 -2.48
CA SER A 52 6.96 33.21 -1.49
C SER A 52 5.60 33.65 -2.04
N GLY A 53 4.70 32.70 -2.25
CA GLY A 53 3.27 32.93 -2.28
C GLY A 53 2.70 32.56 -0.92
N GLU A 54 2.58 33.54 -0.05
CA GLU A 54 1.99 33.37 1.27
C GLU A 54 0.47 33.18 1.13
N THR A 55 -0.02 31.99 1.43
CA THR A 55 -1.45 31.71 1.49
C THR A 55 -1.90 31.93 2.94
N GLN A 56 -2.49 33.08 3.22
CA GLN A 56 -3.14 33.35 4.50
C GLN A 56 -4.53 32.69 4.53
N TYR A 57 -4.70 31.76 5.44
CA TYR A 57 -6.01 31.22 5.80
C TYR A 57 -6.71 32.16 6.78
N VAL A 58 -7.77 32.80 6.35
CA VAL A 58 -8.69 33.51 7.26
C VAL A 58 -9.86 32.57 7.52
N GLY A 59 -9.83 31.91 8.67
CA GLY A 59 -10.93 31.09 9.13
C GLY A 59 -12.05 31.97 9.68
N ASN A 60 -13.23 31.89 9.09
CA ASN A 60 -14.44 32.44 9.67
C ASN A 60 -15.26 31.28 10.25
N SER A 61 -15.87 31.53 11.41
CA SER A 61 -16.52 30.53 12.26
C SER A 61 -17.78 29.85 11.71
N ASN A 62 -18.03 29.91 10.41
CA ASN A 62 -19.20 29.32 9.74
C ASN A 62 -18.87 28.34 8.60
N GLY A 63 -17.64 27.78 8.57
CA GLY A 63 -17.37 26.59 7.76
C GLY A 63 -17.38 26.76 6.23
N GLU A 64 -17.30 27.98 5.70
CA GLU A 64 -17.18 28.22 4.26
C GLU A 64 -15.78 28.66 3.90
N THR A 65 -15.13 27.95 2.99
CA THR A 65 -13.80 28.27 2.45
C THR A 65 -13.97 29.13 1.20
N GLN A 66 -13.60 30.41 1.28
CA GLN A 66 -13.60 31.31 0.11
C GLN A 66 -12.18 31.42 -0.46
N TYR A 67 -12.02 31.15 -1.73
CA TYR A 67 -10.81 31.44 -2.49
C TYR A 67 -10.86 32.85 -3.07
N VAL A 68 -9.92 33.69 -2.67
CA VAL A 68 -9.77 35.02 -3.25
C VAL A 68 -8.57 35.02 -4.20
N ASN A 69 -8.84 35.10 -5.49
CA ASN A 69 -7.81 35.33 -6.50
C ASN A 69 -7.71 36.84 -6.78
N ARG A 70 -6.56 37.44 -6.50
CA ARG A 70 -6.28 38.81 -6.86
C ARG A 70 -5.62 38.83 -8.21
N ASP A 71 -6.41 38.77 -9.26
CA ASP A 71 -6.12 39.40 -10.55
C ASP A 71 -7.43 39.50 -11.34
N ASN A 72 -7.92 40.75 -11.43
CA ASN A 72 -8.85 41.29 -12.39
C ASN A 72 -10.06 40.45 -12.82
N GLY A 73 -11.21 40.75 -12.24
CA GLY A 73 -12.49 40.41 -12.84
C GLY A 73 -13.52 39.90 -11.83
N GLU A 74 -14.50 40.79 -11.55
CA GLU A 74 -15.68 40.45 -10.76
C GLU A 74 -16.41 39.25 -11.36
N THR A 75 -16.55 38.17 -10.56
CA THR A 75 -17.57 37.17 -10.88
C THR A 75 -18.54 37.07 -9.71
N ARG A 76 -19.69 37.76 -9.87
CA ARG A 76 -20.85 37.58 -9.00
C ARG A 76 -21.51 36.25 -9.32
N TYR A 77 -21.51 35.31 -8.37
CA TYR A 77 -22.44 34.20 -8.38
C TYR A 77 -23.66 34.55 -7.51
N VAL A 78 -24.78 34.78 -8.16
CA VAL A 78 -26.10 34.75 -7.53
C VAL A 78 -26.76 33.47 -7.98
N GLY A 79 -26.81 32.49 -7.12
CA GLY A 79 -27.46 31.22 -7.39
C GLY A 79 -28.42 30.87 -6.27
N HIS A 80 -29.65 31.31 -6.37
CA HIS A 80 -30.79 30.69 -5.71
C HIS A 80 -31.05 29.37 -6.42
N PHE A 81 -30.88 28.25 -5.74
CA PHE A 81 -31.44 26.98 -6.20
C PHE A 81 -32.55 26.53 -5.25
N SER A 82 -33.76 26.74 -5.72
CA SER A 82 -34.95 26.05 -5.23
C SER A 82 -34.86 24.57 -5.65
N SER A 83 -35.11 23.67 -4.76
CA SER A 83 -35.28 22.24 -5.05
C SER A 83 -36.43 21.99 -6.00
N PRO A 84 -36.30 21.10 -6.97
CA PRO A 84 -37.36 20.23 -7.39
C PRO A 84 -37.06 18.79 -7.05
N SER A 85 -37.96 18.22 -6.28
CA SER A 85 -38.16 16.77 -6.18
C SER A 85 -38.48 16.23 -7.58
N GLN A 86 -37.59 15.42 -8.13
CA GLN A 86 -37.97 14.40 -9.11
C GLN A 86 -36.96 13.26 -9.05
N SER A 87 -37.51 12.10 -8.81
CA SER A 87 -36.92 10.79 -8.93
C SER A 87 -36.37 10.60 -10.35
N ASP A 88 -35.06 10.64 -10.51
CA ASP A 88 -34.40 10.03 -11.64
C ASP A 88 -33.62 8.84 -11.10
N ASP A 89 -34.10 7.64 -11.43
CA ASP A 89 -33.38 6.39 -11.34
C ASP A 89 -32.11 6.50 -12.19
N THR A 90 -31.10 7.13 -11.62
CA THR A 90 -29.74 7.01 -12.17
C THR A 90 -29.31 5.59 -11.86
N ILE A 91 -29.44 4.70 -12.82
CA ILE A 91 -28.78 3.41 -12.86
C ILE A 91 -27.29 3.70 -12.64
N LEU A 92 -26.86 3.59 -11.39
CA LEU A 92 -25.45 3.50 -11.05
C LEU A 92 -24.96 2.26 -11.78
N ALA A 93 -24.38 2.46 -12.97
CA ALA A 93 -23.60 1.43 -13.60
C ALA A 93 -22.65 0.91 -12.53
N ASP A 94 -22.82 -0.37 -12.14
CA ASP A 94 -21.96 -1.06 -11.22
C ASP A 94 -20.52 -0.82 -11.66
N LYS A 95 -19.85 0.17 -11.05
CA LYS A 95 -18.41 0.28 -11.09
C LYS A 95 -17.93 -1.01 -10.45
N LYS A 96 -17.65 -2.00 -11.29
CA LYS A 96 -17.04 -3.26 -10.89
C LYS A 96 -15.75 -2.88 -10.15
N GLU A 97 -15.89 -2.80 -8.83
CA GLU A 97 -14.79 -2.45 -7.95
C GLU A 97 -13.76 -3.55 -8.14
N VAL A 98 -12.62 -3.19 -8.74
CA VAL A 98 -11.52 -4.14 -8.96
C VAL A 98 -10.97 -4.49 -7.58
N THR A 99 -11.50 -5.56 -7.01
CA THR A 99 -10.99 -6.09 -5.75
C THR A 99 -9.66 -6.78 -6.02
N PRO A 100 -8.59 -6.38 -5.33
CA PRO A 100 -7.24 -6.86 -5.61
C PRO A 100 -6.99 -8.33 -5.26
N GLY A 101 -8.01 -9.04 -4.82
CA GLY A 101 -7.93 -10.43 -4.42
C GLY A 101 -8.51 -10.68 -3.03
N TYR A 102 -8.37 -11.90 -2.55
CA TYR A 102 -8.86 -12.31 -1.23
C TYR A 102 -7.99 -13.43 -0.65
N LEU A 103 -8.09 -13.61 0.66
CA LEU A 103 -7.57 -14.78 1.36
C LEU A 103 -8.71 -15.79 1.52
N LEU A 104 -8.44 -17.06 1.26
CA LEU A 104 -9.37 -18.17 1.46
C LEU A 104 -8.97 -18.95 2.72
N TYR A 105 -9.91 -19.13 3.65
CA TYR A 105 -9.76 -19.96 4.85
C TYR A 105 -11.06 -20.65 5.18
N GLY A 106 -11.04 -21.98 5.35
CA GLY A 106 -12.22 -22.76 5.72
C GLY A 106 -13.42 -22.57 4.78
N GLY A 107 -13.18 -22.34 3.49
CA GLY A 107 -14.23 -22.04 2.51
C GLY A 107 -14.71 -20.58 2.52
N GLN A 108 -14.30 -19.77 3.49
CA GLN A 108 -14.68 -18.36 3.59
C GLN A 108 -13.64 -17.46 2.89
N LYS A 109 -14.15 -16.48 2.13
CA LYS A 109 -13.34 -15.46 1.44
C LYS A 109 -13.20 -14.21 2.31
N TYR A 110 -11.98 -13.74 2.47
CA TYR A 110 -11.61 -12.53 3.18
C TYR A 110 -11.02 -11.53 2.18
N PRO A 111 -11.81 -10.55 1.70
CA PRO A 111 -11.36 -9.62 0.67
C PRO A 111 -10.22 -8.73 1.16
N LEU A 112 -9.29 -8.43 0.26
CA LEU A 112 -8.23 -7.45 0.49
C LEU A 112 -8.62 -6.12 -0.15
N GLY A 113 -8.33 -5.01 0.54
CA GLY A 113 -8.42 -3.65 0.00
C GLY A 113 -7.10 -3.18 -0.62
N PHE A 114 -7.15 -2.12 -1.42
CA PHE A 114 -5.94 -1.42 -1.83
C PHE A 114 -5.27 -0.78 -0.61
N GLY A 115 -3.94 -0.67 -0.65
CA GLY A 115 -3.14 -0.17 0.46
C GLY A 115 -2.75 -1.26 1.44
N ASN A 116 -2.67 -0.92 2.73
CA ASN A 116 -2.20 -1.81 3.77
C ASN A 116 -3.35 -2.55 4.44
N ASN A 117 -3.30 -3.89 4.42
CA ASN A 117 -4.23 -4.78 5.09
C ASN A 117 -3.48 -5.47 6.23
N VAL A 118 -3.91 -5.26 7.46
CA VAL A 118 -3.39 -5.99 8.63
C VAL A 118 -4.23 -7.25 8.82
N ILE A 119 -3.59 -8.40 8.76
CA ILE A 119 -4.23 -9.71 8.87
C ILE A 119 -4.02 -10.25 10.29
N GLY A 120 -5.08 -10.73 10.91
CA GLY A 120 -4.98 -11.29 12.25
C GLY A 120 -6.17 -12.15 12.64
N ARG A 121 -6.07 -12.83 13.77
CA ARG A 121 -7.14 -13.64 14.34
C ARG A 121 -8.29 -12.74 14.80
N LYS A 122 -9.52 -13.16 14.49
CA LYS A 122 -10.74 -12.49 14.97
C LYS A 122 -10.82 -12.52 16.50
N ALA A 123 -10.98 -11.36 17.11
CA ALA A 123 -11.20 -11.20 18.54
C ALA A 123 -11.83 -9.83 18.81
N THR A 124 -12.50 -9.67 19.95
CA THR A 124 -13.13 -8.39 20.38
C THR A 124 -12.12 -7.22 20.42
N THR A 125 -10.87 -7.52 20.76
CA THR A 125 -9.79 -6.52 20.85
C THR A 125 -8.85 -6.53 19.65
N SER A 126 -9.23 -7.20 18.55
CA SER A 126 -8.43 -7.23 17.32
C SER A 126 -8.58 -5.92 16.57
N GLN A 127 -7.46 -5.32 16.19
CA GLN A 127 -7.38 -4.13 15.33
C GLN A 127 -6.96 -4.49 13.90
N ALA A 128 -6.96 -5.79 13.55
CA ALA A 128 -6.69 -6.22 12.19
C ALA A 128 -7.82 -5.76 11.26
N THR A 129 -7.47 -5.28 10.06
CA THR A 129 -8.43 -4.89 9.03
C THR A 129 -9.09 -6.12 8.40
N VAL A 130 -8.34 -7.24 8.32
CA VAL A 130 -8.83 -8.54 7.86
C VAL A 130 -8.72 -9.53 9.00
N GLN A 131 -9.86 -9.89 9.56
CA GLN A 131 -9.94 -10.76 10.74
C GLN A 131 -10.36 -12.18 10.34
N ILE A 132 -9.42 -13.11 10.45
CA ILE A 132 -9.67 -14.54 10.16
C ILE A 132 -10.39 -15.18 11.34
N ALA A 133 -11.53 -15.80 11.08
CA ALA A 133 -12.31 -16.55 12.07
C ALA A 133 -11.66 -17.91 12.34
N THR A 134 -10.73 -17.94 13.28
CA THR A 134 -10.01 -19.14 13.73
C THR A 134 -9.87 -19.15 15.25
N ASP A 135 -9.84 -20.33 15.85
CA ASP A 135 -9.57 -20.53 17.28
C ASP A 135 -8.06 -20.68 17.59
N ASP A 136 -7.22 -20.56 16.54
CA ASP A 136 -5.78 -20.69 16.67
C ASP A 136 -5.17 -19.56 17.48
N ARG A 137 -4.78 -19.86 18.73
CA ARG A 137 -4.14 -18.89 19.63
C ARG A 137 -2.70 -18.56 19.26
N TYR A 138 -2.06 -19.36 18.40
CA TYR A 138 -0.73 -19.07 17.86
C TYR A 138 -0.79 -18.01 16.75
N MET A 139 -1.94 -17.79 16.15
CA MET A 139 -2.16 -16.63 15.29
C MET A 139 -2.42 -15.38 16.13
N SER A 140 -1.57 -14.37 16.01
CA SER A 140 -1.72 -13.09 16.69
C SER A 140 -2.95 -12.33 16.17
N ARG A 141 -3.53 -11.44 16.99
CA ARG A 141 -4.65 -10.56 16.60
C ARG A 141 -4.27 -9.56 15.50
N GLN A 142 -3.00 -9.24 15.38
CA GLN A 142 -2.35 -8.53 14.28
C GLN A 142 -1.10 -9.35 13.96
N HIS A 143 -1.12 -10.16 12.90
CA HIS A 143 -0.08 -11.15 12.68
C HIS A 143 0.87 -10.74 11.56
N LEU A 144 0.33 -10.39 10.40
CA LEU A 144 1.11 -9.91 9.26
C LEU A 144 0.41 -8.78 8.53
N ALA A 145 1.13 -8.08 7.66
CA ALA A 145 0.60 -7.05 6.79
C ALA A 145 0.68 -7.51 5.33
N ILE A 146 -0.38 -7.24 4.58
CA ILE A 146 -0.42 -7.42 3.14
C ILE A 146 -0.66 -6.06 2.50
N GLN A 147 0.36 -5.57 1.78
CA GLN A 147 0.26 -4.33 1.03
C GLN A 147 -0.15 -4.62 -0.41
N VAL A 148 -1.24 -3.99 -0.84
CA VAL A 148 -1.79 -4.10 -2.19
C VAL A 148 -1.54 -2.81 -2.93
N ILE A 149 -0.70 -2.87 -3.96
CA ILE A 149 -0.23 -1.71 -4.74
C ILE A 149 -0.79 -1.82 -6.15
N LYS A 150 -1.45 -0.78 -6.62
CA LYS A 150 -1.84 -0.67 -8.02
C LYS A 150 -0.59 -0.34 -8.85
N ALA A 151 -0.09 -1.32 -9.61
CA ALA A 151 1.13 -1.17 -10.41
C ALA A 151 0.87 -0.52 -11.78
N SER A 152 -0.32 -0.75 -12.37
CA SER A 152 -0.82 -0.11 -13.59
C SER A 152 -2.34 -0.24 -13.62
N THR A 153 -2.98 0.19 -14.72
CA THR A 153 -4.45 0.13 -14.89
C THR A 153 -5.01 -1.27 -14.60
N ASP A 154 -4.28 -2.34 -14.97
CA ASP A 154 -4.75 -3.73 -14.87
C ASP A 154 -3.84 -4.64 -14.04
N LYS A 155 -2.80 -4.09 -13.40
CA LYS A 155 -1.83 -4.89 -12.64
C LYS A 155 -1.79 -4.46 -11.18
N VAL A 156 -1.93 -5.45 -10.31
CA VAL A 156 -1.82 -5.32 -8.88
C VAL A 156 -0.58 -6.07 -8.40
N ARG A 157 0.22 -5.45 -7.54
CA ARG A 157 1.31 -6.09 -6.83
C ARG A 157 0.90 -6.27 -5.38
N VAL A 158 0.98 -7.48 -4.88
CA VAL A 158 0.62 -7.83 -3.51
C VAL A 158 1.87 -8.27 -2.78
N VAL A 159 2.19 -7.61 -1.67
CA VAL A 159 3.41 -7.84 -0.89
C VAL A 159 3.02 -8.16 0.54
N VAL A 160 3.57 -9.24 1.09
CA VAL A 160 3.38 -9.66 2.47
C VAL A 160 4.64 -9.42 3.30
N SER A 161 4.44 -8.99 4.54
CA SER A 161 5.49 -8.80 5.55
C SER A 161 4.99 -9.19 6.94
N ASN A 162 5.91 -9.53 7.85
CA ASN A 162 5.54 -9.66 9.26
C ASN A 162 5.06 -8.32 9.82
N TYR A 163 4.17 -8.40 10.83
CA TYR A 163 3.68 -7.22 11.53
C TYR A 163 3.98 -7.36 13.04
N HIS A 164 2.98 -7.61 13.87
CA HIS A 164 3.15 -7.81 15.32
C HIS A 164 2.92 -9.28 15.72
N ASN A 165 3.55 -10.18 14.99
CA ASN A 165 3.42 -11.62 15.24
C ASN A 165 4.37 -12.08 16.36
N LYS A 166 3.84 -12.93 17.27
CA LYS A 166 4.65 -13.63 18.29
C LYS A 166 5.18 -14.96 17.79
N ASN A 167 4.50 -15.56 16.81
CA ASN A 167 4.86 -16.86 16.24
C ASN A 167 5.20 -16.68 14.76
N ALA A 168 6.00 -17.61 14.24
CA ALA A 168 6.49 -17.55 12.88
C ALA A 168 5.38 -17.54 11.82
N SER A 169 5.64 -16.82 10.73
CA SER A 169 4.87 -16.85 9.50
C SER A 169 5.67 -17.53 8.40
N TYR A 170 4.98 -18.21 7.50
CA TYR A 170 5.59 -18.84 6.32
C TYR A 170 4.79 -18.48 5.08
N VAL A 171 5.49 -18.29 3.97
CA VAL A 171 4.88 -18.07 2.65
C VAL A 171 5.44 -19.11 1.70
N ASN A 172 4.57 -19.96 1.15
CA ASN A 172 4.95 -21.09 0.30
C ASN A 172 6.04 -21.99 0.94
N GLY A 173 5.97 -22.17 2.26
CA GLY A 173 6.95 -22.94 3.04
C GLY A 173 8.22 -22.17 3.43
N GLN A 174 8.46 -20.98 2.90
CA GLN A 174 9.58 -20.12 3.27
C GLN A 174 9.25 -19.32 4.53
N LEU A 175 10.16 -19.35 5.52
CA LEU A 175 10.04 -18.51 6.72
C LEU A 175 10.10 -17.02 6.34
N LEU A 176 9.15 -16.26 6.86
CA LEU A 176 9.10 -14.80 6.73
C LEU A 176 9.78 -14.19 7.94
N ASN A 177 11.00 -13.67 7.77
CA ASN A 177 11.75 -13.03 8.84
C ASN A 177 11.28 -11.57 9.03
N GLU A 178 11.72 -10.95 10.12
CA GLU A 178 11.50 -9.53 10.35
C GLU A 178 12.17 -8.69 9.25
N GLY A 179 11.43 -7.76 8.66
CA GLY A 179 11.89 -6.92 7.55
C GLY A 179 11.81 -7.57 6.16
N ASP A 180 11.51 -8.86 6.08
CA ASP A 180 11.29 -9.51 4.78
C ASP A 180 10.00 -9.00 4.12
N GLN A 181 10.04 -8.88 2.79
CA GLN A 181 8.90 -8.57 1.94
C GLN A 181 8.84 -9.56 0.80
N LEU A 182 7.80 -10.38 0.76
CA LEU A 182 7.58 -11.36 -0.30
C LEU A 182 6.39 -10.97 -1.16
N VAL A 183 6.52 -11.15 -2.48
CA VAL A 183 5.42 -10.91 -3.42
C VAL A 183 4.53 -12.14 -3.46
N LEU A 184 3.23 -11.94 -3.28
CA LEU A 184 2.22 -12.99 -3.43
C LEU A 184 1.78 -13.09 -4.89
N SER A 185 1.57 -14.32 -5.34
CA SER A 185 0.97 -14.68 -6.60
C SER A 185 -0.28 -15.53 -6.37
N GLU A 186 -1.07 -15.74 -7.41
CA GLU A 186 -2.22 -16.66 -7.35
C GLU A 186 -1.83 -18.00 -6.72
N GLY A 187 -2.63 -18.46 -5.78
CA GLY A 187 -2.40 -19.71 -5.05
C GLY A 187 -1.32 -19.67 -3.98
N SER A 188 -0.72 -18.51 -3.67
CA SER A 188 0.27 -18.41 -2.59
C SER A 188 -0.31 -18.85 -1.26
N ILE A 189 0.39 -19.76 -0.59
CA ILE A 189 0.02 -20.34 0.70
C ILE A 189 0.70 -19.55 1.82
N ILE A 190 -0.09 -19.03 2.76
CA ILE A 190 0.41 -18.25 3.90
C ILE A 190 0.03 -18.98 5.18
N LYS A 191 1.01 -19.34 6.00
CA LYS A 191 0.82 -19.95 7.31
C LYS A 191 1.14 -18.93 8.41
N MET A 192 0.20 -18.74 9.34
CA MET A 192 0.27 -17.84 10.49
C MET A 192 -0.03 -18.63 11.77
N GLY A 193 0.98 -18.94 12.56
CA GLY A 193 0.83 -19.93 13.63
C GLY A 193 0.45 -21.31 13.06
N ASN A 194 -0.71 -21.85 13.44
CA ASN A 194 -1.28 -23.08 12.89
C ASN A 194 -2.34 -22.84 11.82
N THR A 195 -2.68 -21.57 11.55
CA THR A 195 -3.67 -21.20 10.54
C THR A 195 -3.01 -21.03 9.17
N THR A 196 -3.57 -21.71 8.16
CA THR A 196 -3.09 -21.62 6.78
C THR A 196 -4.17 -21.05 5.90
N VAL A 197 -3.86 -19.98 5.15
CA VAL A 197 -4.76 -19.35 4.19
C VAL A 197 -4.14 -19.38 2.79
N VAL A 198 -4.98 -19.31 1.76
CA VAL A 198 -4.53 -19.25 0.36
C VAL A 198 -4.91 -17.89 -0.21
N TYR A 199 -3.95 -17.22 -0.84
CA TYR A 199 -4.21 -15.98 -1.57
C TYR A 199 -4.72 -16.27 -2.96
N HIS A 200 -5.80 -15.59 -3.35
CA HIS A 200 -6.38 -15.62 -4.71
C HIS A 200 -6.42 -14.21 -5.27
N GLN A 201 -5.89 -14.05 -6.47
CA GLN A 201 -5.99 -12.84 -7.26
C GLN A 201 -7.33 -12.83 -8.02
N LYS A 202 -7.94 -11.67 -8.19
CA LYS A 202 -9.22 -11.54 -8.89
C LYS A 202 -9.03 -10.76 -10.19
#